data_2d9d344d58ca7e4b2cb79ae99d8171e9
#
_entry.id   2d9d344d58ca7e4b2cb79ae99d8171e9
#
_cell.length_a   1.000
_cell.length_b   1.000
_cell.length_c   1.000
_cell.angle_alpha   90.00
_cell.angle_beta   90.00
_cell.angle_gamma   90.00
#
_symmetry.space_group_name_H-M   'P 1'
#
loop_
_entity.id
_entity.type
_entity.pdbx_description
1 polymer ?
#
loop_
_entity_poly.entity_id
_entity_poly.type
_entity_poly.pdbx_seq_one_letter_code
_entity_poly.pdbx_strand_id
1 'polypeptide(L)'
;MILVYNLSLTACSFHLKVKNSKSKEKIFPLNRIIAVTREEGEPLSFRNAKELFYLFFHSHGDMIDDETKKMTFSCDMDAFLVLESAEYSIMRMKINSGVYGSSSEIIDGKTKKRKLKKEASDIELRPFYLYVVFPRDSSEVTVNKGMFLFQNEGIYGIKTVTTEYMQKFFSENFGITLSCRTISPDLFMRKIVTMESIKKLILIKNLNSFDAADNGHFGYGKEVRTIANLTFGAASWEALQRKLFHFMGNRFNLFEFEQQEYDTLKLNVSIGGRERTIDLHNLENLSIIEGIPNEIQLADGHPDLEKLDEHMAKVAGEYLSEMVLEIR
;
A
#
# COMPACT_ATOMS: atom_id res chain seq x y z
N MET A 1 3.30 -25.50 -18.05
CA MET A 1 3.53 -24.85 -16.75
C MET A 1 3.49 -23.36 -17.03
N ILE A 2 2.36 -22.72 -16.77
CA ILE A 2 2.19 -21.28 -16.94
C ILE A 2 2.99 -20.65 -15.81
N LEU A 3 3.98 -19.81 -16.14
CA LEU A 3 4.64 -18.95 -15.16
C LEU A 3 3.57 -17.99 -14.62
N VAL A 4 3.08 -18.27 -13.44
CA VAL A 4 2.14 -17.38 -12.75
C VAL A 4 2.98 -16.23 -12.20
N TYR A 5 3.04 -15.12 -12.91
CA TYR A 5 3.54 -13.88 -12.34
C TYR A 5 2.58 -13.45 -11.23
N ASN A 6 3.11 -13.29 -10.02
CA ASN A 6 2.30 -12.87 -8.89
C ASN A 6 2.07 -11.36 -8.95
N LEU A 7 1.01 -10.96 -9.64
CA LEU A 7 0.53 -9.59 -9.56
C LEU A 7 -0.15 -9.37 -8.22
N SER A 8 0.10 -8.22 -7.64
CA SER A 8 -0.54 -7.79 -6.40
C SER A 8 -0.73 -6.28 -6.40
N LEU A 9 -1.54 -5.78 -5.49
CA LEU A 9 -1.74 -4.36 -5.28
C LEU A 9 -1.33 -3.96 -3.87
N THR A 10 -0.84 -2.72 -3.74
CA THR A 10 -0.63 -2.05 -2.46
C THR A 10 -1.58 -0.86 -2.37
N ALA A 11 -2.42 -0.84 -1.33
CA ALA A 11 -3.35 0.24 -1.10
C ALA A 11 -2.86 1.15 0.04
N CYS A 12 -2.98 2.47 -0.13
CA CYS A 12 -2.73 3.44 0.94
C CYS A 12 -3.63 4.67 0.78
N SER A 13 -4.04 5.25 1.89
CA SER A 13 -4.74 6.52 1.90
C SER A 13 -3.76 7.67 1.76
N PHE A 14 -4.22 8.78 1.19
CA PHE A 14 -3.44 10.01 1.15
C PHE A 14 -4.27 11.23 1.52
N HIS A 15 -3.58 12.28 1.92
CA HIS A 15 -4.12 13.62 2.06
C HIS A 15 -3.07 14.65 1.66
N LEU A 16 -3.55 15.83 1.26
CA LEU A 16 -2.74 16.97 0.90
C LEU A 16 -2.83 18.02 2.01
N LYS A 17 -1.72 18.60 2.40
CA LYS A 17 -1.68 19.66 3.42
C LYS A 17 -0.65 20.73 3.06
N VAL A 18 -0.81 21.91 3.63
CA VAL A 18 0.17 22.99 3.50
C VAL A 18 1.53 22.54 4.05
N LYS A 19 2.60 22.79 3.30
CA LYS A 19 3.98 22.49 3.69
C LYS A 19 4.30 23.13 5.04
N ASN A 20 5.02 22.41 5.88
CA ASN A 20 5.45 22.84 7.21
C ASN A 20 4.32 23.18 8.22
N SER A 21 3.08 22.87 7.90
CA SER A 21 1.98 23.05 8.86
C SER A 21 1.95 21.91 9.89
N LYS A 22 1.98 22.29 11.18
CA LYS A 22 1.76 21.38 12.31
C LYS A 22 0.26 21.23 12.65
N SER A 23 -0.60 22.11 12.13
CA SER A 23 -2.03 22.13 12.42
C SER A 23 -2.79 21.13 11.54
N LYS A 24 -3.70 20.35 12.15
CA LYS A 24 -4.65 19.49 11.44
C LYS A 24 -5.61 20.29 10.55
N GLU A 25 -5.78 21.57 10.81
CA GLU A 25 -6.72 22.48 10.12
C GLU A 25 -6.27 22.90 8.72
N LYS A 26 -5.05 22.53 8.32
CA LYS A 26 -4.47 22.88 7.01
C LYS A 26 -4.40 21.71 6.04
N ILE A 27 -5.36 20.80 6.12
CA ILE A 27 -5.55 19.76 5.12
C ILE A 27 -6.43 20.32 4.01
N PHE A 28 -5.97 20.18 2.77
CA PHE A 28 -6.74 20.61 1.61
C PHE A 28 -7.90 19.66 1.32
N PRO A 29 -9.10 20.17 1.03
CA PRO A 29 -10.18 19.34 0.49
C PRO A 29 -9.81 18.87 -0.91
N LEU A 30 -9.99 17.58 -1.19
CA LEU A 30 -9.63 16.99 -2.48
C LEU A 30 -10.65 17.31 -3.57
N ASN A 31 -11.90 17.56 -3.18
CA ASN A 31 -13.03 17.80 -4.07
C ASN A 31 -13.44 19.29 -4.19
N ARG A 32 -12.61 20.20 -3.74
CA ARG A 32 -12.85 21.65 -3.82
C ARG A 32 -11.62 22.39 -4.30
N ILE A 33 -11.77 23.68 -4.51
CA ILE A 33 -10.68 24.56 -4.94
C ILE A 33 -9.54 24.48 -3.94
N ILE A 34 -8.34 24.20 -4.45
CA ILE A 34 -7.09 24.22 -3.73
C ILE A 34 -6.36 25.51 -4.14
N ALA A 35 -6.31 26.48 -3.23
CA ALA A 35 -5.56 27.71 -3.44
C ALA A 35 -4.21 27.64 -2.73
N VAL A 36 -3.14 27.94 -3.45
CA VAL A 36 -1.76 27.96 -2.97
C VAL A 36 -1.08 29.26 -3.40
N THR A 37 -0.04 29.65 -2.68
CA THR A 37 0.81 30.78 -3.08
C THR A 37 2.19 30.22 -3.39
N ARG A 38 2.70 30.47 -4.59
CA ARG A 38 4.06 30.08 -4.98
C ARG A 38 5.08 30.89 -4.17
N GLU A 39 6.31 30.40 -4.09
CA GLU A 39 7.41 31.10 -3.41
C GLU A 39 7.64 32.53 -3.97
N GLU A 40 7.33 32.74 -5.25
CA GLU A 40 7.40 34.05 -5.93
C GLU A 40 6.20 34.98 -5.62
N GLY A 41 5.25 34.53 -4.76
CA GLY A 41 4.10 35.33 -4.31
C GLY A 41 2.90 35.30 -5.24
N GLU A 42 2.93 34.60 -6.36
CA GLU A 42 1.78 34.49 -7.28
C GLU A 42 0.75 33.49 -6.73
N PRO A 43 -0.54 33.90 -6.61
CA PRO A 43 -1.61 32.99 -6.23
C PRO A 43 -1.91 32.01 -7.39
N LEU A 44 -2.01 30.73 -7.06
CA LEU A 44 -2.39 29.68 -7.97
C LEU A 44 -3.57 28.91 -7.39
N SER A 45 -4.54 28.57 -8.22
CA SER A 45 -5.69 27.77 -7.78
C SER A 45 -5.97 26.61 -8.71
N PHE A 46 -6.34 25.49 -8.13
CA PHE A 46 -6.78 24.28 -8.82
C PHE A 46 -8.23 24.02 -8.47
N ARG A 47 -9.04 23.60 -9.42
CA ARG A 47 -10.45 23.28 -9.19
C ARG A 47 -10.64 22.18 -8.15
N ASN A 48 -9.74 21.21 -8.16
CA ASN A 48 -9.70 20.11 -7.20
C ASN A 48 -8.33 19.41 -7.24
N ALA A 49 -8.13 18.40 -6.40
CA ALA A 49 -6.89 17.65 -6.35
C ALA A 49 -6.57 16.87 -7.64
N LYS A 50 -7.57 16.49 -8.44
CA LYS A 50 -7.34 15.77 -9.71
C LYS A 50 -6.46 16.59 -10.66
N GLU A 51 -6.61 17.92 -10.70
CA GLU A 51 -5.76 18.79 -11.53
C GLU A 51 -4.29 18.76 -11.09
N LEU A 52 -4.02 18.71 -9.78
CA LEU A 52 -2.65 18.60 -9.26
C LEU A 52 -1.99 17.28 -9.71
N PHE A 53 -2.73 16.17 -9.59
CA PHE A 53 -2.21 14.87 -10.01
C PHE A 53 -2.03 14.78 -11.53
N TYR A 54 -2.95 15.37 -12.29
CA TYR A 54 -2.80 15.44 -13.74
C TYR A 54 -1.54 16.20 -14.15
N LEU A 55 -1.27 17.35 -13.51
CA LEU A 55 -0.04 18.13 -13.75
C LEU A 55 1.21 17.34 -13.39
N PHE A 56 1.19 16.60 -12.29
CA PHE A 56 2.30 15.71 -11.94
C PHE A 56 2.55 14.68 -13.04
N PHE A 57 1.53 13.98 -13.50
CA PHE A 57 1.67 12.97 -14.55
C PHE A 57 2.20 13.57 -15.85
N HIS A 58 1.63 14.70 -16.25
CA HIS A 58 2.07 15.39 -17.46
C HIS A 58 3.51 15.88 -17.39
N SER A 59 3.94 16.41 -16.24
CA SER A 59 5.32 16.89 -16.05
C SER A 59 6.36 15.77 -15.99
N HIS A 60 5.92 14.53 -15.79
CA HIS A 60 6.77 13.33 -15.75
C HIS A 60 6.51 12.40 -16.93
N GLY A 61 6.00 12.94 -18.06
CA GLY A 61 5.79 12.18 -19.30
C GLY A 61 7.10 11.71 -19.92
N ASP A 62 8.13 12.53 -19.84
CA ASP A 62 9.48 12.16 -20.28
C ASP A 62 10.18 11.32 -19.19
N MET A 63 11.15 10.51 -19.64
CA MET A 63 11.94 9.66 -18.76
C MET A 63 12.88 10.49 -17.89
N ILE A 64 12.82 10.30 -16.59
CA ILE A 64 13.66 10.98 -15.60
C ILE A 64 14.58 9.95 -14.95
N ASP A 65 15.85 10.28 -14.84
CA ASP A 65 16.87 9.44 -14.21
C ASP A 65 17.19 9.93 -12.79
N ASP A 66 17.17 9.01 -11.84
CA ASP A 66 17.76 9.17 -10.53
C ASP A 66 19.14 8.48 -10.52
N GLU A 67 20.18 9.25 -10.79
CA GLU A 67 21.56 8.74 -10.85
C GLU A 67 22.02 8.12 -9.53
N THR A 68 21.49 8.61 -8.40
CA THR A 68 21.85 8.11 -7.06
C THR A 68 21.29 6.71 -6.83
N LYS A 69 20.04 6.50 -7.23
CA LYS A 69 19.37 5.20 -7.11
C LYS A 69 19.59 4.28 -8.30
N LYS A 70 20.23 4.78 -9.37
CA LYS A 70 20.37 4.07 -10.64
C LYS A 70 19.02 3.59 -11.18
N MET A 71 18.03 4.48 -11.17
CA MET A 71 16.66 4.17 -11.52
C MET A 71 16.09 5.21 -12.47
N THR A 72 15.22 4.78 -13.36
CA THR A 72 14.44 5.66 -14.21
C THR A 72 12.95 5.60 -13.88
N PHE A 73 12.23 6.68 -14.20
CA PHE A 73 10.82 6.85 -13.94
C PHE A 73 10.17 7.67 -15.05
N SER A 74 9.03 7.25 -15.55
CA SER A 74 8.18 8.08 -16.44
C SER A 74 6.70 7.71 -16.31
N CYS A 75 5.83 8.65 -16.62
CA CYS A 75 4.39 8.50 -16.71
C CYS A 75 3.97 8.40 -18.17
N ASP A 76 3.34 7.31 -18.57
CA ASP A 76 2.88 7.10 -19.95
C ASP A 76 1.49 7.75 -20.12
N MET A 77 1.49 8.98 -20.68
CA MET A 77 0.27 9.75 -20.87
C MET A 77 -0.70 9.13 -21.89
N ASP A 78 -0.22 8.32 -22.83
CA ASP A 78 -1.08 7.62 -23.78
C ASP A 78 -1.94 6.54 -23.09
N ALA A 79 -1.49 6.06 -21.94
CA ALA A 79 -2.23 5.10 -21.12
C ALA A 79 -3.04 5.76 -19.98
N PHE A 80 -3.08 7.11 -19.93
CA PHE A 80 -3.87 7.83 -18.94
C PHE A 80 -5.38 7.64 -19.19
N LEU A 81 -6.11 7.33 -18.13
CA LEU A 81 -7.56 7.14 -18.20
C LEU A 81 -8.22 7.66 -16.92
N VAL A 82 -9.40 8.23 -17.06
CA VAL A 82 -10.26 8.59 -15.94
C VAL A 82 -11.52 7.73 -15.98
N LEU A 83 -11.73 6.96 -14.90
CA LEU A 83 -12.91 6.14 -14.69
C LEU A 83 -13.82 6.87 -13.70
N GLU A 84 -15.06 7.09 -14.08
CA GLU A 84 -16.05 7.76 -13.24
C GLU A 84 -17.13 6.77 -12.80
N SER A 85 -17.46 6.77 -11.51
CA SER A 85 -18.58 6.02 -10.95
C SER A 85 -19.55 6.95 -10.22
N ALA A 86 -20.62 6.39 -9.64
CA ALA A 86 -21.55 7.16 -8.83
C ALA A 86 -20.90 7.70 -7.53
N GLU A 87 -19.91 7.01 -6.98
CA GLU A 87 -19.35 7.25 -5.65
C GLU A 87 -17.93 7.81 -5.67
N TYR A 88 -17.17 7.57 -6.75
CA TYR A 88 -15.76 7.94 -6.85
C TYR A 88 -15.32 8.20 -8.30
N SER A 89 -14.17 8.85 -8.42
CA SER A 89 -13.44 9.06 -9.67
C SER A 89 -12.05 8.44 -9.52
N ILE A 90 -11.60 7.68 -10.50
CA ILE A 90 -10.30 7.04 -10.52
C ILE A 90 -9.47 7.57 -11.69
N MET A 91 -8.26 8.03 -11.41
CA MET A 91 -7.26 8.32 -12.43
C MET A 91 -6.31 7.12 -12.52
N ARG A 92 -6.29 6.41 -13.65
CA ARG A 92 -5.30 5.37 -13.94
C ARG A 92 -4.12 5.97 -14.68
N MET A 93 -2.91 5.65 -14.23
CA MET A 93 -1.67 6.01 -14.89
C MET A 93 -0.77 4.78 -15.03
N LYS A 94 -0.22 4.57 -16.23
CA LYS A 94 0.87 3.62 -16.45
C LYS A 94 2.19 4.31 -16.14
N ILE A 95 2.94 3.71 -15.24
CA ILE A 95 4.26 4.18 -14.82
C ILE A 95 5.30 3.19 -15.29
N ASN A 96 6.26 3.66 -16.07
CA ASN A 96 7.41 2.88 -16.46
C ASN A 96 8.55 3.17 -15.49
N SER A 97 9.08 2.13 -14.88
CA SER A 97 10.22 2.24 -13.98
C SER A 97 11.21 1.11 -14.24
N GLY A 98 12.48 1.41 -14.15
CA GLY A 98 13.54 0.43 -14.39
C GLY A 98 14.80 0.79 -13.66
N VAL A 99 15.70 -0.19 -13.56
CA VAL A 99 17.03 -0.02 -12.95
C VAL A 99 18.13 -0.26 -13.95
N TYR A 100 19.24 0.44 -13.79
CA TYR A 100 20.45 0.31 -14.58
C TYR A 100 21.70 0.23 -13.68
N GLY A 101 22.87 0.17 -14.24
CA GLY A 101 24.13 0.14 -13.48
C GLY A 101 24.70 -1.26 -13.27
N SER A 102 24.06 -2.31 -13.80
CA SER A 102 24.59 -3.67 -13.78
C SER A 102 24.47 -4.35 -15.14
N SER A 103 25.47 -5.12 -15.52
CA SER A 103 25.42 -5.96 -16.71
C SER A 103 24.86 -7.34 -16.38
N SER A 104 24.11 -7.93 -17.32
CA SER A 104 23.56 -9.28 -17.18
C SER A 104 23.41 -9.95 -18.55
N GLU A 105 23.19 -11.25 -18.56
CA GLU A 105 22.91 -12.00 -19.78
C GLU A 105 21.46 -12.46 -19.82
N ILE A 106 20.80 -12.22 -20.95
CA ILE A 106 19.45 -12.71 -21.20
C ILE A 106 19.58 -14.03 -21.98
N ILE A 107 19.15 -15.11 -21.35
CA ILE A 107 19.22 -16.47 -21.86
C ILE A 107 17.83 -16.97 -22.23
N ASP A 108 17.69 -17.60 -23.36
CA ASP A 108 16.44 -18.26 -23.73
C ASP A 108 16.12 -19.40 -22.76
N GLY A 109 14.94 -19.30 -22.11
CA GLY A 109 14.55 -20.24 -21.07
C GLY A 109 14.38 -21.70 -21.56
N LYS A 110 14.09 -21.91 -22.83
CA LYS A 110 13.91 -23.24 -23.45
C LYS A 110 15.22 -23.79 -24.00
N THR A 111 15.89 -23.00 -24.85
CA THR A 111 17.09 -23.45 -25.56
C THR A 111 18.38 -23.28 -24.76
N LYS A 112 18.33 -22.54 -23.65
CA LYS A 112 19.49 -22.16 -22.81
C LYS A 112 20.59 -21.39 -23.57
N LYS A 113 20.27 -20.89 -24.76
CA LYS A 113 21.21 -20.09 -25.56
C LYS A 113 21.09 -18.62 -25.15
N ARG A 114 22.23 -17.93 -25.17
CA ARG A 114 22.30 -16.49 -24.97
C ARG A 114 21.54 -15.75 -26.07
N LYS A 115 20.62 -14.85 -25.68
CA LYS A 115 19.86 -13.98 -26.59
C LYS A 115 20.49 -12.59 -26.70
N LEU A 116 20.78 -12.01 -25.55
CA LEU A 116 21.26 -10.63 -25.45
C LEU A 116 22.16 -10.47 -24.23
N LYS A 117 23.13 -9.56 -24.33
CA LYS A 117 23.88 -9.04 -23.18
C LYS A 117 23.31 -7.67 -22.84
N LYS A 118 22.85 -7.49 -21.62
CA LYS A 118 22.48 -6.19 -21.06
C LYS A 118 23.76 -5.53 -20.55
N GLU A 119 24.09 -4.37 -21.08
CA GLU A 119 25.21 -3.55 -20.60
C GLU A 119 24.75 -2.76 -19.34
N ALA A 120 25.72 -2.20 -18.61
CA ALA A 120 25.41 -1.45 -17.39
C ALA A 120 24.59 -0.17 -17.64
N SER A 121 24.64 0.38 -18.86
CA SER A 121 23.84 1.52 -19.30
C SER A 121 22.41 1.16 -19.72
N ASP A 122 22.13 -0.12 -19.96
CA ASP A 122 20.83 -0.54 -20.44
C ASP A 122 19.82 -0.58 -19.29
N ILE A 123 18.61 -0.08 -19.56
CA ILE A 123 17.52 -0.02 -18.62
C ILE A 123 16.53 -1.15 -18.90
N GLU A 124 16.20 -1.93 -17.88
CA GLU A 124 15.09 -2.88 -17.93
C GLU A 124 13.83 -2.21 -17.45
N LEU A 125 13.07 -1.63 -18.36
CA LEU A 125 11.80 -0.97 -18.04
C LEU A 125 10.71 -1.99 -17.79
N ARG A 126 9.95 -1.75 -16.70
CA ARG A 126 8.76 -2.50 -16.32
C ARG A 126 7.57 -1.56 -16.23
N PRO A 127 6.45 -1.90 -16.87
CA PRO A 127 5.21 -1.15 -16.72
C PRO A 127 4.50 -1.53 -15.42
N PHE A 128 4.02 -0.53 -14.70
CA PHE A 128 3.18 -0.67 -13.54
C PHE A 128 1.96 0.26 -13.66
N TYR A 129 0.88 -0.07 -12.98
CA TYR A 129 -0.32 0.74 -12.97
C TYR A 129 -0.58 1.33 -11.60
N LEU A 130 -0.79 2.64 -11.59
CA LEU A 130 -1.22 3.41 -10.43
C LEU A 130 -2.66 3.86 -10.66
N TYR A 131 -3.51 3.66 -9.65
CA TYR A 131 -4.86 4.19 -9.59
C TYR A 131 -4.95 5.17 -8.44
N VAL A 132 -5.27 6.43 -8.77
CA VAL A 132 -5.53 7.49 -7.79
C VAL A 132 -7.03 7.64 -7.66
N VAL A 133 -7.55 7.29 -6.50
CA VAL A 133 -8.99 7.27 -6.23
C VAL A 133 -9.38 8.47 -5.42
N PHE A 134 -10.35 9.23 -5.93
CA PHE A 134 -10.96 10.36 -5.26
C PHE A 134 -12.42 10.04 -5.00
N PRO A 135 -12.91 10.22 -3.76
CA PRO A 135 -14.36 10.21 -3.53
C PRO A 135 -15.02 11.28 -4.39
N ARG A 136 -16.21 10.99 -4.90
CA ARG A 136 -16.90 11.90 -5.82
C ARG A 136 -17.25 13.22 -5.14
N ASP A 137 -17.27 14.28 -5.95
CA ASP A 137 -17.74 15.61 -5.57
C ASP A 137 -19.24 15.55 -5.26
N SER A 138 -19.60 15.22 -4.01
CA SER A 138 -20.92 15.62 -3.52
C SER A 138 -20.78 17.04 -3.00
N SER A 139 -21.62 17.95 -3.49
CA SER A 139 -21.58 19.38 -3.16
C SER A 139 -21.70 19.65 -1.65
N GLU A 140 -22.09 18.68 -0.85
CA GLU A 140 -22.40 18.80 0.56
C GLU A 140 -21.30 18.32 1.49
N VAL A 141 -20.44 17.36 1.07
CA VAL A 141 -19.42 16.76 1.95
C VAL A 141 -18.01 17.15 1.48
N THR A 142 -17.22 17.68 2.40
CA THR A 142 -15.80 17.95 2.18
C THR A 142 -14.99 16.65 2.29
N VAL A 143 -14.26 16.30 1.25
CA VAL A 143 -13.45 15.09 1.21
C VAL A 143 -11.98 15.43 1.36
N ASN A 144 -11.36 14.95 2.41
CA ASN A 144 -9.97 15.26 2.78
C ASN A 144 -9.00 14.11 2.55
N LYS A 145 -9.51 12.92 2.22
CA LYS A 145 -8.72 11.71 2.01
C LYS A 145 -9.03 11.11 0.64
N GLY A 146 -8.00 10.68 -0.05
CA GLY A 146 -8.08 9.84 -1.24
C GLY A 146 -7.29 8.55 -1.02
N MET A 147 -7.22 7.73 -2.06
CA MET A 147 -6.53 6.45 -1.99
C MET A 147 -5.64 6.24 -3.20
N PHE A 148 -4.50 5.61 -2.99
CA PHE A 148 -3.67 5.03 -4.03
C PHE A 148 -3.80 3.52 -4.03
N LEU A 149 -3.93 2.95 -5.22
CA LEU A 149 -3.75 1.54 -5.48
C LEU A 149 -2.56 1.38 -6.42
N PHE A 150 -1.48 0.80 -5.93
CA PHE A 150 -0.27 0.54 -6.70
C PHE A 150 -0.21 -0.92 -7.09
N GLN A 151 -0.10 -1.22 -8.37
CA GLN A 151 0.20 -2.56 -8.82
C GLN A 151 1.64 -2.91 -8.50
N ASN A 152 1.87 -4.16 -8.10
CA ASN A 152 3.20 -4.73 -7.93
C ASN A 152 3.32 -6.03 -8.72
N GLU A 153 4.55 -6.38 -9.09
CA GLU A 153 4.92 -7.63 -9.74
C GLU A 153 6.01 -8.35 -8.93
N GLY A 154 5.63 -9.41 -8.25
CA GLY A 154 6.53 -10.13 -7.36
C GLY A 154 7.07 -9.26 -6.23
N ILE A 155 8.37 -8.99 -6.23
CA ILE A 155 9.06 -8.11 -5.27
C ILE A 155 9.17 -6.66 -5.77
N TYR A 156 8.81 -6.42 -7.03
CA TYR A 156 8.92 -5.11 -7.65
C TYR A 156 7.63 -4.32 -7.46
N GLY A 157 7.78 -3.04 -7.14
CA GLY A 157 6.65 -2.12 -6.97
C GLY A 157 7.10 -0.68 -7.06
N ILE A 158 6.15 0.20 -7.38
CA ILE A 158 6.41 1.61 -7.67
C ILE A 158 5.99 2.55 -6.54
N LYS A 159 5.41 2.04 -5.43
CA LYS A 159 4.87 2.89 -4.36
C LYS A 159 5.89 3.92 -3.87
N THR A 160 7.07 3.47 -3.47
CA THR A 160 8.08 4.35 -2.86
C THR A 160 8.56 5.41 -3.85
N VAL A 161 8.99 5.00 -5.03
CA VAL A 161 9.52 5.92 -6.04
C VAL A 161 8.47 6.94 -6.48
N THR A 162 7.24 6.48 -6.75
CA THR A 162 6.16 7.36 -7.18
C THR A 162 5.77 8.37 -6.10
N THR A 163 5.64 7.92 -4.84
CA THR A 163 5.30 8.83 -3.75
C THR A 163 6.40 9.84 -3.46
N GLU A 164 7.67 9.48 -3.59
CA GLU A 164 8.80 10.42 -3.46
C GLU A 164 8.78 11.49 -4.55
N TYR A 165 8.60 11.11 -5.82
CA TYR A 165 8.48 12.07 -6.92
C TYR A 165 7.26 13.00 -6.76
N MET A 166 6.10 12.45 -6.38
CA MET A 166 4.91 13.25 -6.08
C MET A 166 5.15 14.22 -4.93
N GLN A 167 5.74 13.77 -3.82
CA GLN A 167 6.05 14.62 -2.66
C GLN A 167 6.99 15.75 -3.04
N LYS A 168 8.05 15.44 -3.80
CA LYS A 168 9.00 16.44 -4.30
C LYS A 168 8.29 17.46 -5.18
N PHE A 169 7.57 17.00 -6.20
CA PHE A 169 6.86 17.84 -7.15
C PHE A 169 5.86 18.79 -6.47
N PHE A 170 4.99 18.27 -5.60
CA PHE A 170 3.99 19.08 -4.91
C PHE A 170 4.63 20.07 -3.91
N SER A 171 5.69 19.63 -3.23
CA SER A 171 6.38 20.46 -2.26
C SER A 171 7.15 21.60 -2.90
N GLU A 172 7.87 21.35 -4.00
CA GLU A 172 8.71 22.33 -4.68
C GLU A 172 7.88 23.32 -5.52
N ASN A 173 6.87 22.84 -6.22
CA ASN A 173 6.09 23.69 -7.13
C ASN A 173 4.91 24.41 -6.46
N PHE A 174 4.34 23.86 -5.38
CA PHE A 174 3.08 24.34 -4.82
C PHE A 174 3.08 24.53 -3.31
N GLY A 175 4.17 24.22 -2.61
CA GLY A 175 4.20 24.25 -1.15
C GLY A 175 3.21 23.28 -0.49
N ILE A 176 2.88 22.16 -1.19
CA ILE A 176 1.96 21.13 -0.72
C ILE A 176 2.74 19.91 -0.25
N THR A 177 2.40 19.39 0.91
CA THR A 177 2.90 18.10 1.40
C THR A 177 1.88 17.02 1.12
N LEU A 178 2.25 16.01 0.33
CA LEU A 178 1.52 14.76 0.18
C LEU A 178 1.87 13.83 1.36
N SER A 179 0.88 13.41 2.11
CA SER A 179 1.05 12.45 3.19
C SER A 179 0.33 11.14 2.85
N CYS A 180 1.07 10.05 2.78
CA CYS A 180 0.54 8.72 2.53
C CYS A 180 0.56 7.90 3.82
N ARG A 181 -0.52 7.19 4.09
CA ARG A 181 -0.65 6.27 5.23
C ARG A 181 -1.26 4.97 4.78
N THR A 182 -0.96 3.92 5.50
CA THR A 182 -1.70 2.66 5.35
C THR A 182 -3.21 2.95 5.54
N ILE A 183 -4.05 2.35 4.73
CA ILE A 183 -5.52 2.37 4.92
C ILE A 183 -5.79 1.77 6.29
N SER A 184 -6.89 2.21 6.94
CA SER A 184 -7.19 1.80 8.31
C SER A 184 -6.86 0.33 8.56
N PRO A 185 -6.04 0.05 9.59
CA PRO A 185 -5.69 -1.31 9.94
C PRO A 185 -6.92 -2.17 10.19
N ASP A 186 -7.99 -1.60 10.77
CA ASP A 186 -9.22 -2.33 11.10
C ASP A 186 -9.92 -2.87 9.88
N LEU A 187 -9.97 -2.08 8.80
CA LEU A 187 -10.54 -2.46 7.53
C LEU A 187 -9.79 -3.62 6.87
N PHE A 188 -8.50 -3.43 6.77
CA PHE A 188 -7.63 -4.46 6.24
C PHE A 188 -7.72 -5.74 7.06
N MET A 189 -7.71 -5.63 8.38
CA MET A 189 -7.79 -6.79 9.26
C MET A 189 -9.14 -7.52 9.14
N ARG A 190 -10.26 -6.82 9.03
CA ARG A 190 -11.56 -7.46 8.79
C ARG A 190 -11.60 -8.25 7.50
N LYS A 191 -10.95 -7.73 6.44
CA LYS A 191 -10.90 -8.37 5.13
C LYS A 191 -9.98 -9.59 5.10
N ILE A 192 -8.83 -9.55 5.77
CA ILE A 192 -7.82 -10.63 5.72
C ILE A 192 -7.87 -11.60 6.88
N VAL A 193 -8.37 -11.19 8.05
CA VAL A 193 -8.49 -12.06 9.24
C VAL A 193 -9.79 -12.84 9.15
N THR A 194 -9.80 -13.86 8.31
CA THR A 194 -10.86 -14.87 8.27
C THR A 194 -10.38 -16.12 9.00
N MET A 195 -11.31 -16.95 9.43
CA MET A 195 -11.01 -18.23 10.10
C MET A 195 -10.07 -19.11 9.26
N GLU A 196 -10.20 -19.06 7.93
CA GLU A 196 -9.42 -19.85 6.99
C GLU A 196 -8.03 -19.26 6.70
N SER A 197 -7.88 -17.95 6.87
CA SER A 197 -6.63 -17.23 6.56
C SER A 197 -5.57 -17.38 7.63
N ILE A 198 -5.96 -17.53 8.91
CA ILE A 198 -5.02 -17.63 10.02
C ILE A 198 -4.40 -19.02 10.05
N LYS A 199 -3.08 -19.08 9.93
CA LYS A 199 -2.29 -20.31 10.02
C LYS A 199 -1.63 -20.50 11.37
N LYS A 200 -1.19 -19.41 12.01
CA LYS A 200 -0.50 -19.46 13.31
C LYS A 200 -0.78 -18.20 14.13
N LEU A 201 -0.86 -18.35 15.43
CA LEU A 201 -0.74 -17.28 16.40
C LEU A 201 0.66 -17.34 17.03
N ILE A 202 1.33 -16.20 17.12
CA ILE A 202 2.64 -16.08 17.76
C ILE A 202 2.47 -15.08 18.89
N LEU A 203 2.54 -15.59 20.11
CA LEU A 203 2.36 -14.85 21.35
C LEU A 203 3.74 -14.61 21.96
N ILE A 204 4.06 -13.37 22.32
CA ILE A 204 5.36 -12.99 22.88
C ILE A 204 5.12 -12.30 24.21
N LYS A 205 5.77 -12.83 25.25
CA LYS A 205 5.83 -12.25 26.59
C LYS A 205 7.26 -11.78 26.83
N ASN A 206 7.42 -10.50 27.16
CA ASN A 206 8.72 -9.98 27.57
C ASN A 206 8.92 -10.31 29.06
N LEU A 207 9.99 -11.03 29.38
CA LEU A 207 10.31 -11.38 30.75
C LEU A 207 11.12 -10.23 31.37
N ASN A 208 10.61 -9.65 32.46
CA ASN A 208 11.36 -8.72 33.28
C ASN A 208 12.46 -9.46 34.04
N SER A 209 13.51 -8.75 34.46
CA SER A 209 14.64 -9.35 35.16
C SER A 209 14.26 -10.16 36.42
N PHE A 210 13.18 -9.81 37.09
CA PHE A 210 12.65 -10.54 38.25
C PHE A 210 11.99 -11.86 37.84
N ASP A 211 11.12 -11.84 36.82
CA ASP A 211 10.45 -13.05 36.31
C ASP A 211 11.45 -14.02 35.66
N ALA A 212 12.51 -13.48 35.05
CA ALA A 212 13.57 -14.28 34.45
C ALA A 212 14.42 -15.04 35.52
N ALA A 213 14.66 -14.44 36.68
CA ALA A 213 15.39 -15.06 37.76
C ALA A 213 14.62 -16.22 38.42
N ASP A 214 13.29 -16.06 38.60
CA ASP A 214 12.43 -17.10 39.17
C ASP A 214 12.29 -18.31 38.23
N ASN A 215 12.42 -18.11 36.94
CA ASN A 215 12.38 -19.17 35.91
C ASN A 215 13.77 -19.71 35.52
N GLY A 216 14.83 -19.36 36.24
CA GLY A 216 16.20 -19.83 35.98
C GLY A 216 16.89 -19.22 34.76
N HIS A 217 16.36 -18.11 34.24
CA HIS A 217 16.96 -17.35 33.13
C HIS A 217 17.74 -16.14 33.65
N PHE A 218 18.97 -15.98 33.17
CA PHE A 218 19.80 -14.83 33.50
C PHE A 218 19.63 -13.73 32.45
N GLY A 219 18.95 -12.65 32.81
CA GLY A 219 18.82 -11.44 31.99
C GLY A 219 17.44 -11.19 31.39
N TYR A 220 17.34 -10.17 30.51
CA TYR A 220 16.09 -9.86 29.77
C TYR A 220 15.83 -10.95 28.73
N GLY A 221 14.71 -11.68 28.87
CA GLY A 221 14.31 -12.75 27.98
C GLY A 221 12.99 -12.47 27.28
N LYS A 222 12.69 -13.29 26.30
CA LYS A 222 11.36 -13.34 25.65
C LYS A 222 10.87 -14.77 25.66
N GLU A 223 9.68 -14.97 26.16
CA GLU A 223 8.95 -16.22 25.97
C GLU A 223 8.15 -16.09 24.67
N VAL A 224 8.33 -17.05 23.75
CA VAL A 224 7.61 -17.07 22.47
C VAL A 224 6.81 -18.36 22.41
N ARG A 225 5.48 -18.23 22.38
CA ARG A 225 4.55 -19.34 22.19
C ARG A 225 3.96 -19.28 20.79
N THR A 226 4.14 -20.33 20.01
CA THR A 226 3.56 -20.46 18.68
C THR A 226 2.46 -21.50 18.70
N ILE A 227 1.26 -21.10 18.29
CA ILE A 227 0.09 -21.97 18.16
C ILE A 227 -0.18 -22.13 16.66
N ALA A 228 0.00 -23.35 16.15
CA ALA A 228 -0.22 -23.69 14.75
C ALA A 228 -1.42 -24.63 14.60
N ASN A 229 -1.86 -24.85 13.37
CA ASN A 229 -2.98 -25.75 13.01
C ASN A 229 -4.27 -25.42 13.77
N LEU A 230 -4.60 -24.13 13.80
CA LEU A 230 -5.78 -23.64 14.49
C LEU A 230 -7.04 -24.13 13.80
N THR A 231 -7.84 -24.90 14.52
CA THR A 231 -9.20 -25.27 14.12
C THR A 231 -10.18 -24.59 15.06
N PHE A 232 -11.00 -23.72 14.52
CA PHE A 232 -11.98 -22.98 15.29
C PHE A 232 -13.41 -23.48 15.02
N GLY A 233 -14.19 -23.73 16.07
CA GLY A 233 -15.64 -23.70 15.96
C GLY A 233 -16.12 -22.23 15.82
N ALA A 234 -17.30 -22.01 15.22
CA ALA A 234 -17.82 -20.68 14.95
C ALA A 234 -17.81 -19.76 16.20
N ALA A 235 -18.28 -20.26 17.33
CA ALA A 235 -18.32 -19.49 18.59
C ALA A 235 -16.92 -19.14 19.13
N SER A 236 -15.95 -20.05 18.99
CA SER A 236 -14.56 -19.81 19.39
C SER A 236 -13.89 -18.79 18.48
N TRP A 237 -14.23 -18.82 17.18
CA TRP A 237 -13.76 -17.84 16.21
C TRP A 237 -14.26 -16.44 16.51
N GLU A 238 -15.55 -16.25 16.74
CA GLU A 238 -16.11 -14.95 17.10
C GLU A 238 -15.50 -14.37 18.38
N ALA A 239 -15.24 -15.21 19.37
CA ALA A 239 -14.59 -14.81 20.61
C ALA A 239 -13.15 -14.36 20.38
N LEU A 240 -12.38 -15.11 19.58
CA LEU A 240 -11.01 -14.74 19.20
C LEU A 240 -11.01 -13.46 18.36
N GLN A 241 -11.89 -13.36 17.38
CA GLN A 241 -11.97 -12.19 16.51
C GLN A 241 -12.26 -10.92 17.32
N ARG A 242 -13.18 -10.95 18.27
CA ARG A 242 -13.45 -9.82 19.19
C ARG A 242 -12.22 -9.44 20.01
N LYS A 243 -11.49 -10.42 20.55
CA LYS A 243 -10.22 -10.17 21.28
C LYS A 243 -9.16 -9.55 20.38
N LEU A 244 -8.99 -10.05 19.14
CA LEU A 244 -8.05 -9.51 18.17
C LEU A 244 -8.33 -8.05 17.84
N PHE A 245 -9.61 -7.73 17.54
CA PHE A 245 -10.00 -6.35 17.22
C PHE A 245 -9.89 -5.40 18.41
N HIS A 246 -10.15 -5.87 19.63
CA HIS A 246 -9.94 -5.07 20.84
C HIS A 246 -8.46 -4.77 21.11
N PHE A 247 -7.58 -5.71 20.77
CA PHE A 247 -6.15 -5.60 20.96
C PHE A 247 -5.46 -4.70 19.90
N MET A 248 -6.02 -4.66 18.69
CA MET A 248 -5.45 -3.92 17.57
C MET A 248 -5.39 -2.41 17.83
N GLY A 249 -4.27 -1.81 17.46
CA GLY A 249 -4.07 -0.36 17.55
C GLY A 249 -3.80 0.18 18.96
N ASN A 250 -3.85 -0.62 19.99
CA ASN A 250 -3.54 -0.19 21.36
C ASN A 250 -2.25 -0.85 21.86
N ARG A 251 -1.13 -0.13 21.80
CA ARG A 251 0.21 -0.61 22.18
C ARG A 251 0.37 -0.94 23.67
N PHE A 252 -0.61 -0.55 24.49
CA PHE A 252 -0.58 -0.77 25.94
C PHE A 252 -1.47 -1.92 26.39
N ASN A 253 -2.26 -2.51 25.51
CA ASN A 253 -3.11 -3.65 25.86
C ASN A 253 -2.28 -4.94 25.87
N LEU A 254 -2.47 -5.73 26.92
CA LEU A 254 -1.97 -7.10 26.98
C LEU A 254 -2.99 -8.04 26.32
N PHE A 255 -2.50 -8.99 25.55
CA PHE A 255 -3.33 -10.02 24.95
C PHE A 255 -3.46 -11.21 25.90
N GLU A 256 -4.65 -11.44 26.42
CA GLU A 256 -4.93 -12.59 27.29
C GLU A 256 -5.31 -13.82 26.47
N PHE A 257 -4.52 -14.88 26.65
CA PHE A 257 -4.78 -16.18 26.06
C PHE A 257 -4.51 -17.30 27.04
N GLU A 258 -5.50 -18.18 27.29
CA GLU A 258 -5.41 -19.28 28.26
C GLU A 258 -4.92 -18.84 29.65
N GLN A 259 -5.49 -17.76 30.19
CA GLN A 259 -5.16 -17.17 31.51
C GLN A 259 -3.73 -16.63 31.62
N GLN A 260 -3.06 -16.41 30.51
CA GLN A 260 -1.74 -15.76 30.45
C GLN A 260 -1.81 -14.49 29.61
N GLU A 261 -1.07 -13.48 30.03
CA GLU A 261 -0.96 -12.20 29.35
C GLU A 261 0.32 -12.15 28.50
N TYR A 262 0.19 -11.61 27.29
CA TYR A 262 1.26 -11.46 26.30
C TYR A 262 1.37 -10.01 25.84
N ASP A 263 2.61 -9.52 25.74
CA ASP A 263 2.89 -8.14 25.31
C ASP A 263 2.73 -7.94 23.82
N THR A 264 2.96 -8.98 23.02
CA THR A 264 2.92 -8.90 21.56
C THR A 264 2.18 -10.09 20.98
N LEU A 265 1.28 -9.80 20.05
CA LEU A 265 0.58 -10.80 19.26
C LEU A 265 0.92 -10.60 17.78
N LYS A 266 1.39 -11.67 17.16
CA LYS A 266 1.57 -11.72 15.71
C LYS A 266 0.69 -12.81 15.10
N LEU A 267 0.10 -12.49 13.95
CA LEU A 267 -0.66 -13.44 13.16
C LEU A 267 0.16 -13.87 11.95
N ASN A 268 0.27 -15.17 11.72
CA ASN A 268 0.69 -15.69 10.43
C ASN A 268 -0.58 -15.99 9.64
N VAL A 269 -0.78 -15.26 8.55
CA VAL A 269 -1.97 -15.36 7.69
C VAL A 269 -1.59 -15.71 6.26
N SER A 270 -2.47 -16.43 5.58
CA SER A 270 -2.34 -16.71 4.15
C SER A 270 -3.16 -15.70 3.36
N ILE A 271 -2.49 -14.87 2.57
CA ILE A 271 -3.12 -13.85 1.72
C ILE A 271 -2.68 -14.13 0.27
N GLY A 272 -3.64 -14.39 -0.62
CA GLY A 272 -3.33 -14.68 -2.02
C GLY A 272 -2.37 -15.86 -2.19
N GLY A 273 -2.48 -16.90 -1.34
CA GLY A 273 -1.60 -18.09 -1.37
C GLY A 273 -0.21 -17.89 -0.76
N ARG A 274 0.08 -16.73 -0.16
CA ARG A 274 1.35 -16.43 0.52
C ARG A 274 1.16 -16.28 2.02
N GLU A 275 2.05 -16.88 2.79
CA GLU A 275 2.09 -16.68 4.23
C GLU A 275 2.77 -15.34 4.57
N ARG A 276 2.15 -14.60 5.50
CA ARG A 276 2.67 -13.35 6.04
C ARG A 276 2.49 -13.31 7.54
N THR A 277 3.48 -12.77 8.22
CA THR A 277 3.39 -12.51 9.66
C THR A 277 3.07 -11.03 9.88
N ILE A 278 1.94 -10.79 10.55
CA ILE A 278 1.42 -9.47 10.87
C ILE A 278 1.62 -9.22 12.36
N ASP A 279 2.30 -8.15 12.71
CA ASP A 279 2.44 -7.69 14.09
C ASP A 279 1.27 -6.76 14.42
N LEU A 280 0.38 -7.20 15.32
CA LEU A 280 -0.84 -6.45 15.64
C LEU A 280 -0.59 -5.17 16.45
N HIS A 281 0.58 -5.03 17.07
CA HIS A 281 0.98 -3.78 17.71
C HIS A 281 1.50 -2.73 16.75
N ASN A 282 1.99 -3.14 15.58
CA ASN A 282 2.67 -2.26 14.64
C ASN A 282 1.96 -2.19 13.30
N LEU A 283 0.63 -2.01 13.35
CA LEU A 283 -0.22 -1.96 12.17
C LEU A 283 0.02 -0.72 11.30
N GLU A 284 0.56 0.36 11.86
CA GLU A 284 0.87 1.60 11.12
C GLU A 284 1.86 1.37 9.97
N ASN A 285 2.72 0.36 10.09
CA ASN A 285 3.71 -0.01 9.07
C ASN A 285 3.25 -1.15 8.16
N LEU A 286 1.99 -1.58 8.29
CA LEU A 286 1.46 -2.66 7.50
C LEU A 286 1.21 -2.18 6.07
N SER A 287 1.99 -2.64 5.12
CA SER A 287 1.63 -2.49 3.71
C SER A 287 0.52 -3.47 3.38
N ILE A 288 -0.64 -2.96 3.00
CA ILE A 288 -1.71 -3.77 2.46
C ILE A 288 -1.29 -4.24 1.09
N ILE A 289 -1.09 -5.54 0.94
CA ILE A 289 -0.78 -6.16 -0.35
C ILE A 289 -1.85 -7.23 -0.59
N GLU A 290 -2.71 -6.97 -1.56
CA GLU A 290 -3.72 -7.91 -2.02
C GLU A 290 -3.24 -8.61 -3.30
N GLY A 291 -3.57 -9.89 -3.44
CA GLY A 291 -3.32 -10.60 -4.70
C GLY A 291 -4.29 -10.14 -5.78
N ILE A 292 -3.79 -9.84 -6.98
CA ILE A 292 -4.62 -9.66 -8.15
C ILE A 292 -4.97 -11.05 -8.69
N PRO A 293 -6.26 -11.34 -9.01
CA PRO A 293 -6.67 -12.63 -9.51
C PRO A 293 -5.89 -13.09 -10.76
N ASN A 294 -5.54 -14.37 -10.82
CA ASN A 294 -4.70 -14.89 -11.90
C ASN A 294 -5.36 -14.79 -13.29
N GLU A 295 -6.69 -14.79 -13.36
CA GLU A 295 -7.45 -14.61 -14.61
C GLU A 295 -7.31 -13.21 -15.24
N ILE A 296 -6.77 -12.26 -14.49
CA ILE A 296 -6.43 -10.92 -14.98
C ILE A 296 -5.07 -10.90 -15.67
N GLN A 297 -4.24 -11.94 -15.49
CA GLN A 297 -2.91 -11.99 -16.06
C GLN A 297 -2.93 -12.58 -17.47
N LEU A 298 -2.24 -11.92 -18.39
CA LEU A 298 -1.99 -12.43 -19.75
C LEU A 298 -0.80 -13.42 -19.77
N ALA A 299 -0.65 -14.14 -20.88
CA ALA A 299 0.41 -15.13 -21.05
C ALA A 299 1.83 -14.54 -21.04
N ASP A 300 1.98 -13.27 -21.32
CA ASP A 300 3.24 -12.50 -21.25
C ASP A 300 3.57 -11.98 -19.85
N GLY A 301 2.66 -12.18 -18.87
CA GLY A 301 2.82 -11.76 -17.48
C GLY A 301 2.25 -10.39 -17.17
N HIS A 302 1.82 -9.63 -18.18
CA HIS A 302 1.16 -8.34 -17.99
C HIS A 302 -0.33 -8.50 -17.66
N PRO A 303 -0.96 -7.54 -16.98
CA PRO A 303 -2.38 -7.60 -16.72
C PRO A 303 -3.21 -7.29 -17.99
N ASP A 304 -4.34 -7.94 -18.13
CA ASP A 304 -5.43 -7.51 -18.99
C ASP A 304 -6.01 -6.22 -18.41
N LEU A 305 -5.85 -5.11 -19.13
CA LEU A 305 -6.16 -3.77 -18.58
C LEU A 305 -7.64 -3.57 -18.28
N GLU A 306 -8.53 -4.09 -19.09
CA GLU A 306 -9.97 -3.97 -18.87
C GLU A 306 -10.37 -4.67 -17.56
N LYS A 307 -9.93 -5.90 -17.39
CA LYS A 307 -10.17 -6.66 -16.17
C LYS A 307 -9.45 -6.08 -14.95
N LEU A 308 -8.26 -5.50 -15.15
CA LEU A 308 -7.54 -4.82 -14.08
C LEU A 308 -8.31 -3.57 -13.62
N ASP A 309 -8.81 -2.76 -14.55
CA ASP A 309 -9.61 -1.56 -14.25
C ASP A 309 -10.88 -1.94 -13.48
N GLU A 310 -11.60 -2.98 -13.90
CA GLU A 310 -12.77 -3.49 -13.18
C GLU A 310 -12.43 -3.96 -11.76
N HIS A 311 -11.35 -4.71 -11.63
CA HIS A 311 -10.87 -5.19 -10.32
C HIS A 311 -10.48 -4.05 -9.39
N MET A 312 -9.71 -3.08 -9.91
CA MET A 312 -9.28 -1.91 -9.12
C MET A 312 -10.45 -1.01 -8.74
N ALA A 313 -11.44 -0.86 -9.62
CA ALA A 313 -12.68 -0.14 -9.31
C ALA A 313 -13.47 -0.82 -8.19
N LYS A 314 -13.60 -2.14 -8.22
CA LYS A 314 -14.23 -2.91 -7.15
C LYS A 314 -13.50 -2.74 -5.82
N VAL A 315 -12.19 -2.90 -5.80
CA VAL A 315 -11.35 -2.70 -4.60
C VAL A 315 -11.48 -1.29 -4.07
N ALA A 316 -11.47 -0.29 -4.96
CA ALA A 316 -11.67 1.11 -4.57
C ALA A 316 -13.01 1.32 -3.86
N GLY A 317 -14.11 0.79 -4.40
CA GLY A 317 -15.44 0.87 -3.79
C GLY A 317 -15.50 0.22 -2.40
N GLU A 318 -14.91 -0.98 -2.25
CA GLU A 318 -14.84 -1.68 -0.97
C GLU A 318 -14.10 -0.86 0.10
N TYR A 319 -12.94 -0.28 -0.22
CA TYR A 319 -12.16 0.51 0.73
C TYR A 319 -12.77 1.89 1.01
N LEU A 320 -13.33 2.56 0.00
CA LEU A 320 -13.94 3.89 0.20
C LEU A 320 -15.18 3.84 1.07
N SER A 321 -16.05 2.84 0.90
CA SER A 321 -17.27 2.69 1.71
C SER A 321 -16.95 2.66 3.21
N GLU A 322 -15.84 2.06 3.57
CA GLU A 322 -15.38 1.95 4.94
C GLU A 322 -14.57 3.17 5.41
N MET A 323 -13.77 3.81 4.51
CA MET A 323 -13.09 5.07 4.84
C MET A 323 -14.07 6.21 5.15
N VAL A 324 -15.25 6.23 4.53
CA VAL A 324 -16.32 7.21 4.80
C VAL A 324 -16.93 6.99 6.19
N LEU A 325 -17.01 5.77 6.68
CA LEU A 325 -17.50 5.47 8.02
C LEU A 325 -16.58 5.98 9.15
N GLU A 326 -15.26 6.12 8.88
CA GLU A 326 -14.31 6.68 9.85
C GLU A 326 -14.35 8.21 9.95
N ILE A 327 -14.97 8.89 8.98
CA ILE A 327 -15.04 10.36 8.94
C ILE A 327 -16.29 10.89 9.66
N ARG A 328 -17.23 10.02 10.01
CA ARG A 328 -18.43 10.33 10.79
C ARG A 328 -18.17 10.13 12.29
#